data_102428c9cba5251fc1a6496fc097844c
#
_entry.id   102428c9cba5251fc1a6496fc097844c
#
_cell.length_a   1.000
_cell.length_b   1.000
_cell.length_c   1.000
_cell.angle_alpha   90.00
_cell.angle_beta   90.00
_cell.angle_gamma   90.00
#
_symmetry.space_group_name_H-M   'P 1'
#
loop_
_entity.id
_entity.type
_entity.pdbx_description
1 polymer ?
#
loop_
_entity_poly.entity_id
_entity_poly.type
_entity_poly.pdbx_seq_one_letter_code
_entity_poly.pdbx_strand_id
1 'polypeptide(L)'
;MEKLQQLYEGKAKKVFATDDPELLIVDYKDDATAFNGLKKGTIAGKGAINNQMSNRLMAYLEKQGIPTHFVKELSERETLVKKVSIVPLEVIVRNIAAGSFSKHYGVEESVVFEHPTIEFSYKNDELGDPLLNTYHALALKLATPEEIKTIEDYSFRINDALKAFWLTCGVTLVDFKLEFGRLSDGTIVLADEISPDTSRLWDSKTHEKLDKDRFRRDMGGVEEAYAEIMKRLEEHLK
;
A
#
# COMPACT_ATOMS: atom_id res chain seq x y z
N MET A 1 3.34 24.81 -10.12
CA MET A 1 4.16 23.66 -9.66
C MET A 1 4.77 23.03 -10.89
N GLU A 2 6.06 23.07 -10.98
CA GLU A 2 6.81 22.54 -12.13
C GLU A 2 7.44 21.20 -11.76
N LYS A 3 7.34 20.20 -12.65
CA LYS A 3 8.02 18.91 -12.53
C LYS A 3 9.47 19.07 -12.95
N LEU A 4 10.39 18.81 -12.02
CA LEU A 4 11.84 18.96 -12.23
C LEU A 4 12.51 17.59 -12.47
N GLN A 5 13.78 17.44 -12.06
CA GLN A 5 14.57 16.25 -12.30
C GLN A 5 14.02 15.02 -11.56
N GLN A 6 14.20 13.86 -12.17
CA GLN A 6 13.92 12.59 -11.51
C GLN A 6 14.91 12.35 -10.37
N LEU A 7 14.38 12.06 -9.17
CA LEU A 7 15.16 11.77 -7.97
C LEU A 7 15.36 10.27 -7.77
N TYR A 8 14.33 9.48 -8.10
CA TYR A 8 14.31 8.04 -7.83
C TYR A 8 13.44 7.31 -8.84
N GLU A 9 13.80 6.06 -9.14
CA GLU A 9 12.95 5.13 -9.87
C GLU A 9 12.94 3.79 -9.16
N GLY A 10 11.75 3.38 -8.74
CA GLY A 10 11.48 2.07 -8.15
C GLY A 10 10.84 1.09 -9.12
N LYS A 11 10.38 -0.04 -8.58
CA LYS A 11 9.72 -1.11 -9.33
C LYS A 11 8.44 -0.65 -10.02
N ALA A 12 7.65 0.21 -9.35
CA ALA A 12 6.31 0.61 -9.81
C ALA A 12 6.16 2.13 -10.01
N LYS A 13 7.13 2.94 -9.62
CA LYS A 13 7.00 4.40 -9.56
C LYS A 13 8.31 5.10 -9.92
N LYS A 14 8.16 6.33 -10.45
CA LYS A 14 9.21 7.34 -10.54
C LYS A 14 8.87 8.51 -9.63
N VAL A 15 9.86 9.11 -9.01
CA VAL A 15 9.71 10.26 -8.12
C VAL A 15 10.49 11.43 -8.67
N PHE A 16 9.86 12.58 -8.76
CA PHE A 16 10.43 13.80 -9.31
C PHE A 16 10.42 14.94 -8.28
N ALA A 17 11.46 15.77 -8.31
CA ALA A 17 11.48 17.03 -7.60
C ALA A 17 10.44 18.00 -8.19
N THR A 18 10.05 19.00 -7.39
CA THR A 18 9.26 20.14 -7.84
C THR A 18 9.97 21.45 -7.51
N ASP A 19 9.42 22.57 -7.96
CA ASP A 19 9.83 23.93 -7.58
C ASP A 19 9.60 24.24 -6.09
N ASP A 20 8.83 23.40 -5.36
CA ASP A 20 8.70 23.43 -3.90
C ASP A 20 9.49 22.27 -3.27
N PRO A 21 10.52 22.55 -2.43
CA PRO A 21 11.36 21.50 -1.85
C PRO A 21 10.65 20.56 -0.89
N GLU A 22 9.46 20.92 -0.39
CA GLU A 22 8.65 20.10 0.50
C GLU A 22 7.64 19.19 -0.26
N LEU A 23 7.59 19.29 -1.60
CA LEU A 23 6.66 18.55 -2.43
C LEU A 23 7.38 17.75 -3.52
N LEU A 24 6.82 16.58 -3.82
CA LEU A 24 7.30 15.68 -4.88
C LEU A 24 6.16 15.30 -5.82
N ILE A 25 6.52 14.92 -7.05
CA ILE A 25 5.58 14.27 -7.97
C ILE A 25 5.94 12.79 -8.06
N VAL A 26 4.95 11.95 -7.86
CA VAL A 26 5.04 10.50 -8.03
C VAL A 26 4.32 10.12 -9.32
N ASP A 27 5.01 9.41 -10.21
CA ASP A 27 4.51 8.92 -11.49
C ASP A 27 4.47 7.39 -11.48
N TYR A 28 3.29 6.82 -11.68
CA TYR A 28 3.01 5.39 -11.55
C TYR A 28 3.20 4.66 -12.88
N LYS A 29 3.95 3.56 -12.82
CA LYS A 29 4.31 2.70 -13.96
C LYS A 29 3.38 1.50 -14.06
N ASP A 30 3.29 0.93 -15.26
CA ASP A 30 2.60 -0.34 -15.52
C ASP A 30 3.47 -1.58 -15.23
N ASP A 31 4.74 -1.37 -14.88
CA ASP A 31 5.63 -2.46 -14.50
C ASP A 31 5.10 -3.21 -13.27
N ALA A 32 5.08 -4.52 -13.36
CA ALA A 32 4.69 -5.43 -12.29
C ALA A 32 5.84 -6.36 -11.93
N THR A 33 6.11 -6.49 -10.64
CA THR A 33 7.09 -7.44 -10.12
C THR A 33 6.49 -8.26 -8.99
N ALA A 34 6.92 -9.52 -8.86
CA ALA A 34 6.58 -10.38 -7.75
C ALA A 34 7.80 -11.19 -7.30
N PHE A 35 7.76 -11.74 -6.07
CA PHE A 35 8.81 -12.58 -5.50
C PHE A 35 10.19 -11.89 -5.54
N ASN A 36 10.29 -10.68 -4.97
CA ASN A 36 11.53 -9.87 -4.96
C ASN A 36 12.15 -9.66 -6.36
N GLY A 37 11.29 -9.45 -7.37
CA GLY A 37 11.73 -9.18 -8.73
C GLY A 37 12.09 -10.40 -9.58
N LEU A 38 11.90 -11.62 -9.06
CA LEU A 38 12.08 -12.85 -9.83
C LEU A 38 11.03 -12.99 -10.94
N LYS A 39 9.81 -12.52 -10.72
CA LYS A 39 8.77 -12.42 -11.75
C LYS A 39 8.60 -10.97 -12.15
N LYS A 40 8.68 -10.71 -13.45
CA LYS A 40 8.52 -9.38 -14.04
C LYS A 40 7.51 -9.44 -15.19
N GLY A 41 6.78 -8.36 -15.36
CA GLY A 41 5.82 -8.21 -16.45
C GLY A 41 5.26 -6.79 -16.49
N THR A 42 4.29 -6.59 -17.35
CA THR A 42 3.54 -5.33 -17.47
C THR A 42 2.06 -5.65 -17.36
N ILE A 43 1.32 -4.86 -16.62
CA ILE A 43 -0.13 -4.93 -16.51
C ILE A 43 -0.66 -3.59 -17.05
N ALA A 44 -1.31 -3.64 -18.21
CA ALA A 44 -1.75 -2.44 -18.91
C ALA A 44 -2.76 -1.65 -18.04
N GLY A 45 -2.52 -0.34 -17.90
CA GLY A 45 -3.38 0.55 -17.10
C GLY A 45 -3.18 0.47 -15.59
N LYS A 46 -2.33 -0.44 -15.09
CA LYS A 46 -2.07 -0.62 -13.65
C LYS A 46 -1.65 0.69 -12.96
N GLY A 47 -0.73 1.42 -13.59
CA GLY A 47 -0.22 2.67 -13.02
C GLY A 47 -1.33 3.70 -12.80
N ALA A 48 -2.22 3.87 -13.76
CA ALA A 48 -3.37 4.78 -13.63
C ALA A 48 -4.32 4.34 -12.51
N ILE A 49 -4.67 3.05 -12.47
CA ILE A 49 -5.56 2.49 -11.44
C ILE A 49 -4.95 2.63 -10.05
N ASN A 50 -3.67 2.27 -9.87
CA ASN A 50 -2.99 2.36 -8.58
C ASN A 50 -2.91 3.81 -8.10
N ASN A 51 -2.56 4.75 -8.99
CA ASN A 51 -2.52 6.18 -8.67
C ASN A 51 -3.88 6.69 -8.19
N GLN A 52 -4.91 6.50 -9.00
CA GLN A 52 -6.26 7.02 -8.71
C GLN A 52 -6.87 6.36 -7.46
N MET A 53 -6.73 5.06 -7.30
CA MET A 53 -7.21 4.34 -6.11
C MET A 53 -6.51 4.84 -4.86
N SER A 54 -5.18 4.93 -4.88
CA SER A 54 -4.39 5.44 -3.75
C SER A 54 -4.81 6.85 -3.36
N ASN A 55 -4.96 7.75 -4.33
CA ASN A 55 -5.38 9.14 -4.10
C ASN A 55 -6.75 9.20 -3.41
N ARG A 56 -7.73 8.44 -3.91
CA ARG A 56 -9.08 8.41 -3.35
C ARG A 56 -9.11 7.80 -1.94
N LEU A 57 -8.38 6.71 -1.71
CA LEU A 57 -8.32 6.08 -0.40
C LEU A 57 -7.57 6.94 0.61
N MET A 58 -6.48 7.61 0.23
CA MET A 58 -5.79 8.55 1.11
C MET A 58 -6.67 9.74 1.47
N ALA A 59 -7.36 10.35 0.51
CA ALA A 59 -8.32 11.42 0.78
C ALA A 59 -9.49 10.96 1.68
N TYR A 60 -9.95 9.72 1.53
CA TYR A 60 -10.94 9.12 2.44
C TYR A 60 -10.38 8.97 3.85
N LEU A 61 -9.16 8.48 4.01
CA LEU A 61 -8.51 8.29 5.31
C LEU A 61 -8.22 9.63 6.00
N GLU A 62 -7.88 10.69 5.27
CA GLU A 62 -7.71 12.03 5.85
C GLU A 62 -9.00 12.53 6.50
N LYS A 63 -10.18 12.26 5.90
CA LYS A 63 -11.48 12.56 6.51
C LYS A 63 -11.74 11.74 7.80
N GLN A 64 -11.03 10.61 7.98
CA GLN A 64 -11.07 9.79 9.20
C GLN A 64 -9.98 10.20 10.21
N GLY A 65 -9.26 11.30 9.95
CA GLY A 65 -8.21 11.81 10.84
C GLY A 65 -6.89 11.04 10.77
N ILE A 66 -6.61 10.34 9.67
CA ILE A 66 -5.31 9.73 9.39
C ILE A 66 -4.52 10.68 8.49
N PRO A 67 -3.40 11.25 8.93
CA PRO A 67 -2.59 12.12 8.09
C PRO A 67 -1.90 11.32 7.00
N THR A 68 -1.91 11.85 5.77
CA THR A 68 -1.24 11.22 4.62
C THR A 68 -0.27 12.17 3.92
N HIS A 69 0.56 11.63 3.05
CA HIS A 69 1.42 12.45 2.20
C HIS A 69 0.69 13.01 0.97
N PHE A 70 -0.51 12.56 0.69
CA PHE A 70 -1.30 13.00 -0.47
C PHE A 70 -1.57 14.51 -0.42
N VAL A 71 -1.44 15.18 -1.55
CA VAL A 71 -1.78 16.59 -1.71
C VAL A 71 -2.84 16.76 -2.81
N LYS A 72 -2.54 16.25 -4.01
CA LYS A 72 -3.43 16.45 -5.17
C LYS A 72 -3.09 15.49 -6.30
N GLU A 73 -4.11 14.95 -6.95
CA GLU A 73 -3.98 14.27 -8.23
C GLU A 73 -3.64 15.28 -9.34
N LEU A 74 -2.62 15.00 -10.14
CA LEU A 74 -2.20 15.86 -11.24
C LEU A 74 -2.65 15.32 -12.59
N SER A 75 -2.63 14.00 -12.74
CA SER A 75 -3.11 13.28 -13.92
C SER A 75 -3.53 11.86 -13.52
N GLU A 76 -3.96 11.06 -14.48
CA GLU A 76 -4.29 9.64 -14.22
C GLU A 76 -3.14 8.86 -13.58
N ARG A 77 -1.88 9.26 -13.84
CA ARG A 77 -0.67 8.55 -13.39
C ARG A 77 0.17 9.33 -12.41
N GLU A 78 -0.07 10.63 -12.24
CA GLU A 78 0.78 11.50 -11.44
C GLU A 78 0.04 12.10 -10.26
N THR A 79 0.69 12.08 -9.12
CA THR A 79 0.20 12.67 -7.87
C THR A 79 1.24 13.57 -7.25
N LEU A 80 0.81 14.73 -6.78
CA LEU A 80 1.59 15.61 -5.91
C LEU A 80 1.48 15.08 -4.48
N VAL A 81 2.62 14.89 -3.84
CA VAL A 81 2.71 14.41 -2.46
C VAL A 81 3.64 15.27 -1.63
N LYS A 82 3.43 15.30 -0.32
CA LYS A 82 4.39 15.86 0.63
C LYS A 82 5.67 15.02 0.59
N LYS A 83 6.81 15.70 0.62
CA LYS A 83 8.11 15.04 0.75
C LYS A 83 8.23 14.45 2.13
N VAL A 84 8.58 13.17 2.20
CA VAL A 84 8.79 12.44 3.46
C VAL A 84 10.13 11.72 3.45
N SER A 85 10.69 11.52 4.63
CA SER A 85 11.73 10.52 4.88
C SER A 85 11.03 9.22 5.24
N ILE A 86 11.07 8.21 4.38
CA ILE A 86 10.41 6.92 4.62
C ILE A 86 10.97 6.28 5.90
N VAL A 87 10.09 5.86 6.79
CA VAL A 87 10.43 4.94 7.88
C VAL A 87 10.74 3.59 7.23
N PRO A 88 11.94 3.01 7.42
CA PRO A 88 12.36 1.83 6.66
C PRO A 88 11.69 0.55 7.18
N LEU A 89 10.37 0.58 7.31
CA LEU A 89 9.49 -0.51 7.71
C LEU A 89 8.37 -0.67 6.69
N GLU A 90 8.18 -1.89 6.22
CA GLU A 90 6.90 -2.30 5.64
C GLU A 90 5.99 -2.78 6.77
N VAL A 91 4.77 -2.28 6.81
CA VAL A 91 3.79 -2.61 7.84
C VAL A 91 2.64 -3.37 7.20
N ILE A 92 2.42 -4.61 7.62
CA ILE A 92 1.41 -5.48 7.04
C ILE A 92 0.34 -5.77 8.09
N VAL A 93 -0.91 -5.39 7.78
CA VAL A 93 -2.07 -5.72 8.62
C VAL A 93 -2.85 -6.82 7.94
N ARG A 94 -3.21 -7.87 8.69
CA ARG A 94 -3.97 -9.01 8.15
C ARG A 94 -5.23 -9.28 8.97
N ASN A 95 -6.32 -9.48 8.26
CA ASN A 95 -7.60 -9.91 8.79
C ASN A 95 -7.87 -11.40 8.54
N ILE A 96 -7.23 -11.95 7.49
CA ILE A 96 -7.45 -13.31 7.01
C ILE A 96 -6.07 -13.89 6.63
N ALA A 97 -5.85 -15.16 6.93
CA ALA A 97 -4.62 -15.84 6.55
C ALA A 97 -4.51 -15.95 5.03
N ALA A 98 -3.41 -15.43 4.46
CA ALA A 98 -3.09 -15.51 3.04
C ALA A 98 -1.60 -15.33 2.77
N GLY A 99 -1.16 -15.75 1.61
CA GLY A 99 0.18 -15.47 1.08
C GLY A 99 1.30 -15.94 2.01
N SER A 100 2.21 -15.02 2.38
CA SER A 100 3.37 -15.33 3.22
C SER A 100 3.00 -15.80 4.61
N PHE A 101 1.91 -15.29 5.21
CA PHE A 101 1.47 -15.72 6.54
C PHE A 101 1.10 -17.20 6.53
N SER A 102 0.22 -17.62 5.61
CA SER A 102 -0.17 -19.02 5.47
C SER A 102 1.04 -19.93 5.25
N LYS A 103 1.98 -19.47 4.41
CA LYS A 103 3.19 -20.22 4.09
C LYS A 103 4.17 -20.35 5.27
N HIS A 104 4.40 -19.26 6.01
CA HIS A 104 5.37 -19.25 7.11
C HIS A 104 4.88 -19.96 8.36
N TYR A 105 3.59 -19.85 8.65
CA TYR A 105 3.01 -20.37 9.90
C TYR A 105 2.21 -21.67 9.71
N GLY A 106 2.10 -22.18 8.46
CA GLY A 106 1.36 -23.41 8.16
C GLY A 106 -0.15 -23.28 8.41
N VAL A 107 -0.68 -22.05 8.37
CA VAL A 107 -2.12 -21.78 8.52
C VAL A 107 -2.79 -21.86 7.16
N GLU A 108 -3.93 -22.55 7.09
CA GLU A 108 -4.71 -22.65 5.86
C GLU A 108 -5.14 -21.26 5.36
N GLU A 109 -5.07 -21.05 4.03
CA GLU A 109 -5.54 -19.80 3.42
C GLU A 109 -7.05 -19.65 3.65
N SER A 110 -7.52 -18.43 3.85
CA SER A 110 -8.90 -18.06 4.15
C SER A 110 -9.35 -18.23 5.62
N VAL A 111 -8.48 -18.68 6.52
CA VAL A 111 -8.78 -18.63 7.96
C VAL A 111 -8.92 -17.19 8.40
N VAL A 112 -10.08 -16.82 8.92
CA VAL A 112 -10.39 -15.47 9.44
C VAL A 112 -9.83 -15.35 10.85
N PHE A 113 -9.09 -14.28 11.12
CA PHE A 113 -8.55 -14.02 12.45
C PHE A 113 -9.62 -13.40 13.36
N GLU A 114 -9.64 -13.79 14.63
CA GLU A 114 -10.47 -13.16 15.65
C GLU A 114 -10.09 -11.68 15.84
N HIS A 115 -8.79 -11.41 15.84
CA HIS A 115 -8.24 -10.06 15.87
C HIS A 115 -7.26 -9.87 14.71
N PRO A 116 -7.20 -8.69 14.08
CA PRO A 116 -6.21 -8.42 13.04
C PRO A 116 -4.80 -8.54 13.61
N THR A 117 -3.88 -9.04 12.79
CA THR A 117 -2.46 -9.06 13.15
C THR A 117 -1.72 -7.92 12.48
N ILE A 118 -0.60 -7.49 13.07
CA ILE A 118 0.34 -6.54 12.48
C ILE A 118 1.72 -7.20 12.40
N GLU A 119 2.37 -7.04 11.24
CA GLU A 119 3.73 -7.52 10.99
C GLU A 119 4.60 -6.35 10.53
N PHE A 120 5.87 -6.37 10.91
CA PHE A 120 6.88 -5.47 10.38
C PHE A 120 7.88 -6.23 9.53
N SER A 121 8.28 -5.65 8.39
CA SER A 121 9.46 -6.09 7.63
C SER A 121 10.44 -4.93 7.52
N TYR A 122 11.72 -5.23 7.56
CA TYR A 122 12.75 -4.26 7.24
C TYR A 122 12.72 -3.98 5.75
N LYS A 123 12.38 -2.75 5.37
CA LYS A 123 12.36 -2.31 3.96
C LYS A 123 13.79 -2.24 3.43
N ASN A 124 14.26 -3.36 2.93
CA ASN A 124 15.59 -3.52 2.36
C ASN A 124 15.58 -4.62 1.29
N ASP A 125 15.47 -4.23 0.03
CA ASP A 125 15.38 -5.13 -1.12
C ASP A 125 16.58 -6.10 -1.21
N GLU A 126 17.78 -5.68 -0.81
CA GLU A 126 18.99 -6.52 -0.85
C GLU A 126 18.92 -7.66 0.16
N LEU A 127 18.26 -7.44 1.29
CA LEU A 127 18.04 -8.44 2.33
C LEU A 127 16.73 -9.23 2.11
N GLY A 128 15.93 -8.90 1.11
CA GLY A 128 14.65 -9.56 0.82
C GLY A 128 13.53 -9.20 1.79
N ASP A 129 13.56 -7.98 2.35
CA ASP A 129 12.55 -7.42 3.26
C ASP A 129 12.23 -8.36 4.44
N PRO A 130 13.23 -8.73 5.28
CA PRO A 130 13.05 -9.73 6.32
C PRO A 130 12.05 -9.28 7.39
N LEU A 131 11.22 -10.22 7.86
CA LEU A 131 10.32 -9.99 8.99
C LEU A 131 11.14 -9.64 10.25
N LEU A 132 10.64 -8.67 11.00
CA LEU A 132 11.21 -8.27 12.28
C LEU A 132 10.10 -7.92 13.28
N ASN A 133 10.46 -7.93 14.55
CA ASN A 133 9.56 -7.43 15.60
C ASN A 133 10.00 -6.03 16.06
N THR A 134 9.20 -5.42 16.93
CA THR A 134 9.45 -4.08 17.47
C THR A 134 10.86 -3.94 18.08
N TYR A 135 11.34 -4.94 18.81
CA TYR A 135 12.68 -4.89 19.43
C TYR A 135 13.80 -4.88 18.39
N HIS A 136 13.64 -5.61 17.29
CA HIS A 136 14.59 -5.54 16.17
C HIS A 136 14.57 -4.15 15.52
N ALA A 137 13.39 -3.57 15.29
CA ALA A 137 13.26 -2.22 14.72
C ALA A 137 13.97 -1.16 15.58
N LEU A 138 13.82 -1.26 16.91
CA LEU A 138 14.49 -0.38 17.87
C LEU A 138 16.01 -0.59 17.91
N ALA A 139 16.46 -1.84 17.95
CA ALA A 139 17.88 -2.18 17.98
C ALA A 139 18.61 -1.71 16.72
N LEU A 140 17.95 -1.79 15.57
CA LEU A 140 18.46 -1.32 14.27
C LEU A 140 18.25 0.20 14.07
N LYS A 141 17.61 0.89 15.03
CA LYS A 141 17.30 2.34 14.97
C LYS A 141 16.48 2.73 13.72
N LEU A 142 15.58 1.87 13.27
CA LEU A 142 14.72 2.12 12.12
C LEU A 142 13.60 3.10 12.46
N ALA A 143 13.13 3.05 13.70
CA ALA A 143 12.10 3.95 14.25
C ALA A 143 12.29 4.11 15.76
N THR A 144 11.71 5.17 16.33
CA THR A 144 11.64 5.33 17.80
C THR A 144 10.44 4.57 18.38
N PRO A 145 10.39 4.34 19.72
CA PRO A 145 9.23 3.72 20.35
C PRO A 145 7.92 4.49 20.10
N GLU A 146 7.98 5.82 20.10
CA GLU A 146 6.84 6.70 19.84
C GLU A 146 6.35 6.60 18.41
N GLU A 147 7.26 6.54 17.45
CA GLU A 147 6.94 6.32 16.03
C GLU A 147 6.29 4.96 15.80
N ILE A 148 6.83 3.90 16.39
CA ILE A 148 6.25 2.55 16.27
C ILE A 148 4.82 2.54 16.82
N LYS A 149 4.61 3.14 18.01
CA LYS A 149 3.28 3.23 18.60
C LYS A 149 2.30 4.01 17.71
N THR A 150 2.75 5.11 17.11
CA THR A 150 1.94 5.92 16.18
C THR A 150 1.62 5.12 14.92
N ILE A 151 2.59 4.39 14.36
CA ILE A 151 2.42 3.55 13.18
C ILE A 151 1.43 2.41 13.47
N GLU A 152 1.52 1.76 14.63
CA GLU A 152 0.57 0.71 15.04
C GLU A 152 -0.86 1.27 15.17
N ASP A 153 -1.04 2.40 15.87
CA ASP A 153 -2.35 3.06 16.03
C ASP A 153 -2.94 3.41 14.67
N TYR A 154 -2.19 4.08 13.81
CA TYR A 154 -2.66 4.42 12.47
C TYR A 154 -2.99 3.17 11.64
N SER A 155 -2.18 2.13 11.70
CA SER A 155 -2.38 0.91 10.93
C SER A 155 -3.68 0.20 11.28
N PHE A 156 -4.03 0.10 12.57
CA PHE A 156 -5.30 -0.49 13.00
C PHE A 156 -6.49 0.41 12.65
N ARG A 157 -6.39 1.72 12.83
CA ARG A 157 -7.44 2.66 12.44
C ARG A 157 -7.67 2.66 10.92
N ILE A 158 -6.60 2.57 10.12
CA ILE A 158 -6.68 2.40 8.66
C ILE A 158 -7.38 1.08 8.34
N ASN A 159 -7.01 -0.01 9.03
CA ASN A 159 -7.66 -1.31 8.83
C ASN A 159 -9.17 -1.23 9.06
N ASP A 160 -9.60 -0.65 10.15
CA ASP A 160 -11.03 -0.55 10.48
C ASP A 160 -11.78 0.30 9.45
N ALA A 161 -11.22 1.44 9.05
CA ALA A 161 -11.79 2.30 8.03
C ALA A 161 -11.89 1.60 6.66
N LEU A 162 -10.81 0.94 6.22
CA LEU A 162 -10.78 0.27 4.92
C LEU A 162 -11.63 -1.01 4.90
N LYS A 163 -11.68 -1.78 5.98
CA LYS A 163 -12.59 -2.94 6.08
C LYS A 163 -14.04 -2.51 5.93
N ALA A 164 -14.44 -1.47 6.68
CA ALA A 164 -15.81 -0.95 6.61
C ALA A 164 -16.12 -0.44 5.20
N PHE A 165 -15.21 0.31 4.59
CA PHE A 165 -15.37 0.83 3.24
C PHE A 165 -15.47 -0.29 2.20
N TRP A 166 -14.52 -1.20 2.14
CA TRP A 166 -14.50 -2.27 1.15
C TRP A 166 -15.71 -3.21 1.27
N LEU A 167 -16.21 -3.41 2.48
CA LEU A 167 -17.43 -4.19 2.67
C LEU A 167 -18.64 -3.57 1.96
N THR A 168 -18.76 -2.23 1.94
CA THR A 168 -19.82 -1.55 1.18
C THR A 168 -19.68 -1.78 -0.33
N CYS A 169 -18.46 -1.98 -0.82
CA CYS A 169 -18.16 -2.30 -2.23
C CYS A 169 -18.34 -3.80 -2.57
N GLY A 170 -18.84 -4.62 -1.64
CA GLY A 170 -18.91 -6.08 -1.81
C GLY A 170 -17.53 -6.74 -1.90
N VAL A 171 -16.54 -6.18 -1.21
CA VAL A 171 -15.15 -6.63 -1.21
C VAL A 171 -14.70 -6.94 0.22
N THR A 172 -13.98 -8.04 0.38
CA THR A 172 -13.32 -8.42 1.63
C THR A 172 -11.86 -7.96 1.60
N LEU A 173 -11.46 -7.12 2.55
CA LEU A 173 -10.06 -6.75 2.77
C LEU A 173 -9.38 -7.87 3.56
N VAL A 174 -8.52 -8.62 2.89
CA VAL A 174 -7.80 -9.76 3.46
C VAL A 174 -6.59 -9.30 4.25
N ASP A 175 -5.68 -8.63 3.59
CA ASP A 175 -4.50 -7.99 4.16
C ASP A 175 -4.03 -6.83 3.28
N PHE A 176 -3.16 -6.02 3.82
CA PHE A 176 -2.55 -4.92 3.06
C PHE A 176 -1.23 -4.48 3.70
N LYS A 177 -0.35 -3.94 2.85
CA LYS A 177 0.93 -3.34 3.22
C LYS A 177 0.79 -1.83 3.25
N LEU A 178 1.34 -1.21 4.29
CA LEU A 178 1.48 0.24 4.45
C LEU A 178 2.95 0.61 4.57
N GLU A 179 3.26 1.82 4.16
CA GLU A 179 4.53 2.48 4.45
C GLU A 179 4.25 3.86 5.05
N PHE A 180 5.07 4.26 6.01
CA PHE A 180 4.95 5.55 6.68
C PHE A 180 6.20 6.39 6.43
N GLY A 181 6.03 7.70 6.50
CA GLY A 181 7.14 8.64 6.35
C GLY A 181 7.09 9.75 7.39
N ARG A 182 8.22 10.36 7.61
CA ARG A 182 8.40 11.54 8.47
C ARG A 182 8.38 12.79 7.60
N LEU A 183 7.52 13.74 7.92
CA LEU A 183 7.60 15.10 7.40
C LEU A 183 8.84 15.82 7.95
N SER A 184 9.13 17.02 7.45
CA SER A 184 10.25 17.85 7.89
C SER A 184 10.18 18.23 9.38
N ASP A 185 8.97 18.29 9.96
CA ASP A 185 8.74 18.54 11.38
C ASP A 185 8.74 17.27 12.25
N GLY A 186 8.98 16.10 11.69
CA GLY A 186 8.96 14.80 12.36
C GLY A 186 7.60 14.13 12.45
N THR A 187 6.53 14.75 11.96
CA THR A 187 5.19 14.17 11.97
C THR A 187 5.16 12.89 11.11
N ILE A 188 4.64 11.79 11.68
CA ILE A 188 4.40 10.54 10.95
C ILE A 188 3.13 10.66 10.12
N VAL A 189 3.24 10.33 8.84
CA VAL A 189 2.12 10.29 7.90
C VAL A 189 2.12 8.99 7.11
N LEU A 190 0.95 8.54 6.68
CA LEU A 190 0.83 7.46 5.71
C LEU A 190 1.42 7.91 4.37
N ALA A 191 2.26 7.08 3.80
CA ALA A 191 2.96 7.34 2.54
C ALA A 191 2.79 6.16 1.57
N ASP A 192 3.59 6.12 0.51
CA ASP A 192 3.59 5.12 -0.55
C ASP A 192 2.23 5.04 -1.27
N GLU A 193 1.54 3.92 -1.22
CA GLU A 193 0.26 3.69 -1.88
C GLU A 193 -0.65 2.74 -1.10
N ILE A 194 -1.95 2.83 -1.37
CA ILE A 194 -2.95 1.80 -1.07
C ILE A 194 -3.61 1.42 -2.39
N SER A 195 -3.33 0.22 -2.89
CA SER A 195 -3.72 -0.20 -4.23
C SER A 195 -3.89 -1.73 -4.31
N PRO A 196 -4.36 -2.29 -5.43
CA PRO A 196 -4.37 -3.74 -5.64
C PRO A 196 -2.97 -4.38 -5.64
N ASP A 197 -1.90 -3.58 -5.78
CA ASP A 197 -0.51 -4.05 -5.65
C ASP A 197 -0.11 -4.31 -4.21
N THR A 198 -0.65 -3.54 -3.27
CA THR A 198 -0.31 -3.57 -1.84
C THR A 198 -1.38 -4.20 -0.97
N SER A 199 -2.55 -4.53 -1.52
CA SER A 199 -3.68 -5.11 -0.80
C SER A 199 -4.13 -6.42 -1.42
N ARG A 200 -4.63 -7.36 -0.59
CA ARG A 200 -5.44 -8.48 -1.06
C ARG A 200 -6.91 -8.16 -0.87
N LEU A 201 -7.60 -8.12 -2.00
CA LEU A 201 -9.00 -7.73 -2.10
C LEU A 201 -9.76 -8.87 -2.78
N TRP A 202 -10.67 -9.51 -2.06
CA TRP A 202 -11.46 -10.61 -2.59
C TRP A 202 -12.93 -10.21 -2.71
N ASP A 203 -13.58 -10.66 -3.77
CA ASP A 203 -15.03 -10.55 -3.85
C ASP A 203 -15.67 -11.23 -2.62
N SER A 204 -16.57 -10.53 -1.93
CA SER A 204 -17.11 -10.99 -0.65
C SER A 204 -18.02 -12.23 -0.75
N LYS A 205 -18.53 -12.56 -1.95
CA LYS A 205 -19.43 -13.68 -2.20
C LYS A 205 -18.72 -14.85 -2.87
N THR A 206 -17.90 -14.57 -3.88
CA THR A 206 -17.25 -15.60 -4.70
C THR A 206 -15.83 -15.93 -4.24
N HIS A 207 -15.22 -15.07 -3.40
CA HIS A 207 -13.83 -15.12 -2.98
C HIS A 207 -12.84 -14.99 -4.16
N GLU A 208 -13.31 -14.49 -5.30
CA GLU A 208 -12.47 -14.20 -6.45
C GLU A 208 -11.47 -13.08 -6.10
N LYS A 209 -10.22 -13.26 -6.52
CA LYS A 209 -9.14 -12.31 -6.25
C LYS A 209 -9.23 -11.13 -7.21
N LEU A 210 -9.31 -9.91 -6.66
CA LEU A 210 -9.41 -8.65 -7.40
C LEU A 210 -8.12 -7.81 -7.26
N ASP A 211 -6.99 -8.47 -7.08
CA ASP A 211 -5.71 -7.88 -6.72
C ASP A 211 -4.53 -8.55 -7.45
N LYS A 212 -3.33 -8.15 -7.09
CA LYS A 212 -2.06 -8.62 -7.71
C LYS A 212 -1.79 -10.12 -7.54
N ASP A 213 -2.52 -10.84 -6.69
CA ASP A 213 -2.35 -12.30 -6.57
C ASP A 213 -2.70 -13.01 -7.87
N ARG A 214 -3.54 -12.43 -8.74
CA ARG A 214 -3.76 -12.95 -10.09
C ARG A 214 -2.46 -12.97 -10.91
N PHE A 215 -1.66 -11.91 -10.84
CA PHE A 215 -0.35 -11.86 -11.48
C PHE A 215 0.65 -12.79 -10.79
N ARG A 216 0.69 -12.79 -9.44
CA ARG A 216 1.62 -13.64 -8.68
C ARG A 216 1.43 -15.13 -8.97
N ARG A 217 0.17 -15.58 -9.16
CA ARG A 217 -0.23 -16.99 -9.28
C ARG A 217 -0.60 -17.41 -10.70
N ASP A 218 -0.34 -16.59 -11.73
CA ASP A 218 -0.67 -16.86 -13.13
C ASP A 218 -2.15 -17.22 -13.37
N MET A 219 -3.06 -16.52 -12.70
CA MET A 219 -4.50 -16.82 -12.77
C MET A 219 -5.19 -16.20 -13.99
N GLY A 220 -4.52 -15.31 -14.74
CA GLY A 220 -5.11 -14.53 -15.84
C GLY A 220 -6.09 -13.47 -15.36
N GLY A 221 -6.62 -12.66 -16.28
CA GLY A 221 -7.64 -11.65 -15.99
C GLY A 221 -7.19 -10.58 -15.00
N VAL A 222 -5.91 -10.18 -15.04
CA VAL A 222 -5.33 -9.22 -14.09
C VAL A 222 -5.86 -7.82 -14.35
N GLU A 223 -5.86 -7.39 -15.61
CA GLU A 223 -6.35 -6.08 -16.04
C GLU A 223 -7.84 -5.93 -15.73
N GLU A 224 -8.62 -6.97 -15.99
CA GLU A 224 -10.06 -6.99 -15.71
C GLU A 224 -10.35 -6.88 -14.21
N ALA A 225 -9.56 -7.58 -13.38
CA ALA A 225 -9.68 -7.51 -11.93
C ALA A 225 -9.35 -6.11 -11.39
N TYR A 226 -8.31 -5.46 -11.92
CA TYR A 226 -7.95 -4.09 -11.54
C TYR A 226 -9.03 -3.09 -11.97
N ALA A 227 -9.59 -3.25 -13.18
CA ALA A 227 -10.69 -2.42 -13.65
C ALA A 227 -11.95 -2.60 -12.80
N GLU A 228 -12.28 -3.85 -12.44
CA GLU A 228 -13.45 -4.17 -11.61
C GLU A 228 -13.32 -3.56 -10.20
N ILE A 229 -12.17 -3.71 -9.54
CA ILE A 229 -12.00 -3.15 -8.18
C ILE A 229 -12.02 -1.62 -8.20
N MET A 230 -11.46 -0.99 -9.25
CA MET A 230 -11.53 0.45 -9.42
C MET A 230 -12.96 0.95 -9.64
N LYS A 231 -13.73 0.27 -10.48
CA LYS A 231 -15.14 0.56 -10.71
C LYS A 231 -15.94 0.50 -9.41
N ARG A 232 -15.78 -0.57 -8.62
CA ARG A 232 -16.46 -0.71 -7.32
C ARG A 232 -16.12 0.42 -6.35
N LEU A 233 -14.84 0.84 -6.32
CA LEU A 233 -14.42 1.97 -5.52
C LEU A 233 -15.12 3.26 -5.96
N GLU A 234 -15.17 3.54 -7.26
CA GLU A 234 -15.78 4.76 -7.81
C GLU A 234 -17.28 4.84 -7.56
N GLU A 235 -17.98 3.73 -7.59
CA GLU A 235 -19.41 3.66 -7.31
C GLU A 235 -19.74 4.04 -5.84
N HIS A 236 -18.80 3.89 -4.91
CA HIS A 236 -19.00 4.07 -3.47
C HIS A 236 -18.26 5.26 -2.85
N LEU A 237 -17.22 5.79 -3.49
CA LEU A 237 -16.54 7.04 -3.12
C LEU A 237 -17.05 8.20 -4.00
N LYS A 238 -18.22 8.70 -3.67
CA LYS A 238 -18.76 9.96 -4.27
C LYS A 238 -18.47 11.15 -3.38
#